data_e8beecfe4803c7bf482ce92dbcbf5613
#
_entry.id   e8beecfe4803c7bf482ce92dbcbf5613
#
_cell.length_a   1.000
_cell.length_b   1.000
_cell.length_c   1.000
_cell.angle_alpha   90.00
_cell.angle_beta   90.00
_cell.angle_gamma   90.00
#
_symmetry.space_group_name_H-M   'P 1'
#
loop_
_entity.id
_entity.type
_entity.pdbx_description
1 polymer ?
#
loop_
_entity_poly.entity_id
_entity_poly.type
_entity_poly.pdbx_seq_one_letter_code
_entity_poly.pdbx_strand_id
1 'polypeptide(L)'
;MDIDKLCAQYALNEEEICCLKSCGALKGCGEPSAEELDALSMAVLLKGCGCDLQNIQKYFALADGAGGAGARAAHLKRLRAKLLAEVRLRYAYIDKLDYIIRSLEGI
;
A
#
# COMPACT_ATOMS: atom_id res chain seq x y z
N MET A 1 -5.19 17.53 15.67
CA MET A 1 -3.88 17.05 15.16
C MET A 1 -3.75 17.46 13.69
N ASP A 2 -2.66 18.05 13.30
CA ASP A 2 -2.51 18.45 11.91
C ASP A 2 -2.05 17.28 11.01
N ILE A 3 -2.14 17.49 9.71
CA ILE A 3 -1.82 16.46 8.71
C ILE A 3 -0.37 16.00 8.81
N ASP A 4 0.56 16.92 9.06
CA ASP A 4 1.99 16.59 9.12
C ASP A 4 2.29 15.63 10.30
N LYS A 5 1.70 15.90 11.45
CA LYS A 5 1.84 15.02 12.62
C LYS A 5 1.22 13.65 12.37
N LEU A 6 0.07 13.64 11.72
CA LEU A 6 -0.62 12.40 11.39
C LEU A 6 0.17 11.56 10.41
N CYS A 7 0.75 12.19 9.38
CA CYS A 7 1.62 11.52 8.42
C CYS A 7 2.84 10.90 9.09
N ALA A 8 3.43 11.61 10.06
CA ALA A 8 4.55 11.09 10.83
C ALA A 8 4.17 9.85 11.63
N GLN A 9 2.96 9.84 12.22
CA GLN A 9 2.45 8.68 12.95
C GLN A 9 2.27 7.46 12.05
N TYR A 10 1.90 7.66 10.79
CA TYR A 10 1.74 6.58 9.81
C TYR A 10 3.05 6.20 9.13
N ALA A 11 4.17 6.78 9.56
CA ALA A 11 5.50 6.51 9.00
C ALA A 11 5.60 6.77 7.50
N LEU A 12 4.89 7.78 7.01
CA LEU A 12 5.01 8.24 5.64
C LEU A 12 6.21 9.18 5.51
N ASN A 13 7.03 8.98 4.49
CA ASN A 13 8.18 9.85 4.22
C ASN A 13 7.74 11.09 3.44
N GLU A 14 8.66 12.04 3.30
CA GLU A 14 8.39 13.32 2.62
C GLU A 14 7.95 13.15 1.17
N GLU A 15 8.54 12.20 0.46
CA GLU A 15 8.18 11.93 -0.94
C GLU A 15 6.75 11.40 -1.05
N GLU A 16 6.36 10.53 -0.14
CA GLU A 16 5.01 9.98 -0.08
C GLU A 16 3.99 11.06 0.24
N ILE A 17 4.29 11.93 1.19
CA ILE A 17 3.44 13.06 1.57
C ILE A 17 3.30 14.02 0.40
N CYS A 18 4.40 14.36 -0.28
CA CYS A 18 4.37 15.24 -1.46
C CYS A 18 3.54 14.62 -2.60
N CYS A 19 3.66 13.33 -2.81
CA CYS A 19 2.85 12.61 -3.80
C CYS A 19 1.36 12.73 -3.51
N LEU A 20 0.95 12.53 -2.26
CA LEU A 20 -0.45 12.63 -1.85
C LEU A 20 -0.99 14.06 -1.99
N LYS A 21 -0.17 15.05 -1.66
CA LYS A 21 -0.54 16.45 -1.85
C LYS A 21 -0.68 16.80 -3.34
N SER A 22 0.25 16.32 -4.16
CA SER A 22 0.27 16.60 -5.60
C SER A 22 -0.95 16.01 -6.32
N CYS A 23 -1.42 14.84 -5.92
CA CYS A 23 -2.58 14.21 -6.54
C CYS A 23 -3.92 14.65 -5.92
N GLY A 24 -3.89 15.57 -4.96
CA GLY A 24 -5.09 16.11 -4.34
C GLY A 24 -5.69 15.27 -3.22
N ALA A 25 -5.04 14.16 -2.84
CA ALA A 25 -5.51 13.32 -1.75
C ALA A 25 -5.37 13.99 -0.37
N LEU A 26 -4.37 14.85 -0.23
CA LEU A 26 -4.15 15.68 0.95
C LEU A 26 -4.15 17.15 0.56
N LYS A 27 -4.88 17.97 1.30
CA LYS A 27 -4.96 19.42 1.06
C LYS A 27 -3.87 20.22 1.76
N GLY A 28 -3.27 19.64 2.76
CA GLY A 28 -2.01 20.13 3.32
C GLY A 28 -2.07 21.13 4.45
N CYS A 29 -3.23 21.53 4.93
CA CYS A 29 -3.30 22.47 6.06
C CYS A 29 -4.49 22.21 6.96
N GLY A 30 -4.32 22.49 8.25
CA GLY A 30 -5.36 22.36 9.26
C GLY A 30 -5.62 20.93 9.69
N GLU A 31 -6.77 20.73 10.33
CA GLU A 31 -7.19 19.40 10.71
C GLU A 31 -7.64 18.59 9.50
N PRO A 32 -7.26 17.31 9.41
CA PRO A 32 -7.65 16.49 8.27
C PRO A 32 -9.15 16.25 8.24
N SER A 33 -9.72 16.30 7.04
CA SER A 33 -11.10 15.91 6.80
C SER A 33 -11.23 14.38 6.84
N ALA A 34 -12.45 13.87 6.89
CA ALA A 34 -12.71 12.44 6.82
C ALA A 34 -12.15 11.85 5.53
N GLU A 35 -12.27 12.57 4.41
CA GLU A 35 -11.75 12.14 3.11
C GLU A 35 -10.22 12.03 3.11
N GLU A 36 -9.55 12.99 3.75
CA GLU A 36 -8.09 12.97 3.90
C GLU A 36 -7.63 11.81 4.78
N LEU A 37 -8.37 11.51 5.85
CA LEU A 37 -8.08 10.36 6.72
C LEU A 37 -8.22 9.04 5.96
N ASP A 38 -9.26 8.91 5.15
CA ASP A 38 -9.45 7.73 4.31
C ASP A 38 -8.31 7.58 3.29
N ALA A 39 -7.88 8.68 2.70
CA ALA A 39 -6.76 8.69 1.76
C ALA A 39 -5.45 8.27 2.44
N LEU A 40 -5.19 8.76 3.64
CA LEU A 40 -4.01 8.37 4.41
C LEU A 40 -4.04 6.88 4.74
N SER A 41 -5.18 6.37 5.19
CA SER A 41 -5.34 4.95 5.51
C SER A 41 -5.09 4.08 4.29
N MET A 42 -5.60 4.49 3.13
CA MET A 42 -5.39 3.77 1.87
C MET A 42 -3.92 3.82 1.45
N ALA A 43 -3.26 4.97 1.58
CA ALA A 43 -1.84 5.10 1.24
C ALA A 43 -0.96 4.18 2.11
N VAL A 44 -1.26 4.12 3.40
CA VAL A 44 -0.55 3.23 4.34
C VAL A 44 -0.75 1.77 3.95
N LEU A 45 -1.98 1.39 3.60
CA LEU A 45 -2.28 0.03 3.16
C LEU A 45 -1.51 -0.32 1.88
N LEU A 46 -1.53 0.55 0.88
CA LEU A 46 -0.83 0.32 -0.38
C LEU A 46 0.68 0.20 -0.16
N LYS A 47 1.24 1.04 0.69
CA LYS A 47 2.65 0.96 1.07
C LYS A 47 2.97 -0.39 1.73
N GLY A 48 2.13 -0.83 2.65
CA GLY A 48 2.27 -2.12 3.32
C GLY A 48 2.19 -3.30 2.35
N CYS A 49 1.44 -3.15 1.27
CA CYS A 49 1.34 -4.16 0.22
C CYS A 49 2.55 -4.17 -0.73
N GLY A 50 3.51 -3.27 -0.54
CA GLY A 50 4.70 -3.21 -1.38
C GLY A 50 4.58 -2.29 -2.58
N CYS A 51 3.55 -1.44 -2.62
CA CYS A 51 3.41 -0.47 -3.71
C CYS A 51 4.45 0.63 -3.58
N ASP A 52 5.09 0.98 -4.70
CA ASP A 52 5.97 2.14 -4.76
C ASP A 52 5.16 3.43 -4.96
N LEU A 53 5.86 4.56 -4.95
CA LEU A 53 5.23 5.88 -5.16
C LEU A 53 4.40 5.95 -6.43
N GLN A 54 4.92 5.38 -7.51
CA GLN A 54 4.27 5.39 -8.81
C GLN A 54 2.94 4.65 -8.77
N ASN A 55 2.87 3.51 -8.10
CA ASN A 55 1.66 2.72 -7.95
C ASN A 55 0.64 3.40 -7.04
N ILE A 56 1.10 4.03 -5.97
CA ILE A 56 0.25 4.82 -5.08
C ILE A 56 -0.37 5.99 -5.85
N GLN A 57 0.44 6.70 -6.62
CA GLN A 57 -0.01 7.81 -7.45
C GLN A 57 -1.04 7.36 -8.49
N LYS A 58 -0.81 6.24 -9.14
CA LYS A 58 -1.75 5.65 -10.10
C LYS A 58 -3.11 5.34 -9.46
N TYR A 59 -3.09 4.76 -8.27
CA TYR A 59 -4.33 4.46 -7.55
C TYR A 59 -5.16 5.72 -7.33
N PHE A 60 -4.54 6.78 -6.81
CA PHE A 60 -5.24 8.03 -6.53
C PHE A 60 -5.67 8.76 -7.81
N ALA A 61 -4.93 8.61 -8.90
CA ALA A 61 -5.31 9.16 -10.20
C ALA A 61 -6.56 8.52 -10.77
N LEU A 62 -6.88 7.29 -10.39
CA LEU A 62 -8.11 6.60 -10.80
C LEU A 62 -9.35 7.07 -10.03
N ALA A 63 -9.18 7.99 -9.09
CA ALA A 63 -10.26 8.44 -8.20
C ALA A 63 -11.32 9.26 -8.91
N ASP A 64 -10.93 9.98 -9.95
CA ASP A 64 -11.79 10.97 -10.59
C ASP A 64 -12.37 10.44 -11.89
N GLY A 65 -13.65 10.72 -12.09
CA GLY A 65 -14.34 10.41 -13.33
C GLY A 65 -15.28 9.22 -13.26
N ALA A 66 -16.08 9.05 -14.31
CA ALA A 66 -17.01 7.95 -14.46
C ALA A 66 -16.25 6.64 -14.55
N GLY A 67 -16.60 5.68 -13.70
CA GLY A 67 -15.93 4.38 -13.67
C GLY A 67 -14.70 4.32 -12.79
N GLY A 68 -14.38 5.39 -12.04
CA GLY A 68 -13.22 5.42 -11.13
C GLY A 68 -13.23 4.30 -10.09
N ALA A 69 -14.40 3.99 -9.53
CA ALA A 69 -14.54 2.90 -8.56
C ALA A 69 -14.22 1.54 -9.17
N GLY A 70 -14.68 1.29 -10.40
CA GLY A 70 -14.38 0.06 -11.12
C GLY A 70 -12.90 -0.07 -11.46
N ALA A 71 -12.27 1.01 -11.89
CA ALA A 71 -10.85 1.05 -12.19
C ALA A 71 -10.00 0.81 -10.92
N ARG A 72 -10.40 1.43 -9.79
CA ARG A 72 -9.76 1.20 -8.49
C ARG A 72 -9.88 -0.25 -8.04
N ALA A 73 -11.07 -0.81 -8.15
CA ALA A 73 -11.29 -2.21 -7.80
C ALA A 73 -10.42 -3.15 -8.64
N ALA A 74 -10.31 -2.89 -9.94
CA ALA A 74 -9.45 -3.68 -10.82
C ALA A 74 -7.98 -3.58 -10.42
N HIS A 75 -7.51 -2.38 -10.06
CA HIS A 75 -6.16 -2.15 -9.58
C HIS A 75 -5.89 -2.97 -8.30
N LEU A 76 -6.81 -2.92 -7.35
CA LEU A 76 -6.68 -3.65 -6.08
C LEU A 76 -6.75 -5.16 -6.27
N LYS A 77 -7.55 -5.64 -7.21
CA LYS A 77 -7.60 -7.08 -7.53
C LYS A 77 -6.28 -7.58 -8.10
N ARG A 78 -5.62 -6.78 -8.95
CA ARG A 78 -4.29 -7.13 -9.47
C ARG A 78 -3.26 -7.15 -8.35
N LEU A 79 -3.30 -6.18 -7.45
CA LEU A 79 -2.43 -6.13 -6.28
C LEU A 79 -2.63 -7.36 -5.38
N ARG A 80 -3.89 -7.72 -5.14
CA ARG A 80 -4.22 -8.90 -4.33
C ARG A 80 -3.66 -10.18 -4.96
N ALA A 81 -3.79 -10.32 -6.27
CA ALA A 81 -3.26 -11.49 -6.99
C ALA A 81 -1.73 -11.57 -6.87
N LYS A 82 -1.06 -10.43 -6.97
CA LYS A 82 0.39 -10.36 -6.81
C LYS A 82 0.82 -10.78 -5.40
N LEU A 83 0.13 -10.27 -4.37
CA LEU A 83 0.40 -10.64 -2.98
C LEU A 83 0.20 -12.13 -2.75
N LEU A 84 -0.87 -12.69 -3.30
CA LEU A 84 -1.15 -14.13 -3.17
C LEU A 84 -0.04 -14.97 -3.81
N ALA A 85 0.46 -14.55 -4.97
CA ALA A 85 1.59 -15.22 -5.62
C ALA A 85 2.85 -15.16 -4.75
N GLU A 86 3.11 -14.02 -4.12
CA GLU A 86 4.25 -13.85 -3.18
C GLU A 86 4.11 -14.76 -1.96
N VAL A 87 2.92 -14.87 -1.39
CA VAL A 87 2.66 -15.77 -0.26
C VAL A 87 2.94 -17.22 -0.65
N ARG A 88 2.45 -17.66 -1.80
CA ARG A 88 2.68 -19.03 -2.30
C ARG A 88 4.16 -19.32 -2.50
N LEU A 89 4.91 -18.34 -3.04
CA LEU A 89 6.35 -18.47 -3.22
C LEU A 89 7.06 -18.60 -1.87
N ARG A 90 6.65 -17.80 -0.89
CA ARG A 90 7.22 -17.86 0.47
C ARG A 90 6.97 -19.22 1.12
N TYR A 91 5.77 -19.78 0.98
CA TYR A 91 5.48 -21.12 1.48
C TYR A 91 6.37 -22.17 0.82
N ALA A 92 6.60 -22.06 -0.49
CA ALA A 92 7.51 -22.98 -1.18
C ALA A 92 8.93 -22.92 -0.62
N TYR A 93 9.41 -21.73 -0.29
CA TYR A 93 10.72 -21.56 0.35
C TYR A 93 10.76 -22.16 1.75
N ILE A 94 9.70 -22.00 2.53
CA ILE A 94 9.59 -22.60 3.87
C ILE A 94 9.68 -24.13 3.76
N ASP A 95 8.96 -24.73 2.81
CA ASP A 95 8.99 -26.17 2.60
C ASP A 95 10.41 -26.66 2.27
N LYS A 96 11.13 -25.93 1.44
CA LYS A 96 12.51 -26.28 1.10
C LYS A 96 13.45 -26.17 2.31
N LEU A 97 13.26 -25.11 3.11
CA LEU A 97 14.04 -24.93 4.33
C LEU A 97 13.76 -26.06 5.33
N ASP A 98 12.50 -26.44 5.48
CA ASP A 98 12.12 -27.53 6.37
C ASP A 98 12.79 -28.84 5.95
N TYR A 99 12.82 -29.11 4.65
CA TYR A 99 13.50 -30.28 4.12
C TYR A 99 14.99 -30.28 4.47
N ILE A 100 15.66 -29.16 4.26
CA ILE A 100 17.10 -29.02 4.57
C ILE A 100 17.37 -29.15 6.05
N ILE A 101 16.53 -28.53 6.87
CA ILE A 101 16.65 -28.60 8.35
C ILE A 101 16.54 -30.05 8.81
N ARG A 102 15.54 -30.80 8.31
CA ARG A 102 15.37 -32.22 8.66
C ARG A 102 16.59 -33.04 8.24
N SER A 103 17.12 -32.77 7.05
CA SER A 103 18.30 -33.47 6.56
C SER A 103 19.52 -33.23 7.46
N LEU A 104 19.70 -31.99 7.91
CA LEU A 104 20.81 -31.62 8.79
C LEU A 104 20.66 -32.18 10.20
N GLU A 105 19.43 -32.32 10.69
CA GLU A 105 19.14 -32.87 12.01
C GLU A 105 19.12 -34.39 12.03
N GLY A 106 19.22 -35.03 10.87
CA GLY A 106 19.22 -36.47 10.77
C GLY A 106 17.87 -37.12 10.97
N ILE A 107 16.82 -36.36 10.71
CA ILE A 107 15.44 -36.85 10.89
C ILE A 107 14.86 -37.36 9.58
#